data_2c4896fa4027f52a25b82a310823b10e
#
_entry.id   2c4896fa4027f52a25b82a310823b10e
#
_cell.length_a   1.000
_cell.length_b   1.000
_cell.length_c   1.000
_cell.angle_alpha   90.00
_cell.angle_beta   90.00
_cell.angle_gamma   90.00
#
_symmetry.space_group_name_H-M   'P 1'
#
loop_
_entity.id
_entity.type
_entity.pdbx_description
1 polymer ?
#
loop_
_entity_poly.entity_id
_entity_poly.type
_entity_poly.pdbx_seq_one_letter_code
_entity_poly.pdbx_strand_id
1 'polypeptide(L)'
;VIMNLMDKLTDVFRQGLSNSFYPVPQQAIRVGGTFEGWSPHDAQDIVYHVLVPLSPPPGHTFRLELNTAGMLQRNFCVHVELLCTCAREQLGEDMLCFLHHPKEELRRRQDPSLLHTLCTGDYLDVEKTVHWFYRFIRVAWLLLPDSRHWRLMLQPSCRTCKFQLRKDNESFTVEIVFGVQQRDSDIFVSSQPAEAGIPSTTWLETCAMAEAQF
;
A
#
# COMPACT_ATOMS: atom_id res chain seq x y z
N VAL A 1 9.94 17.88 3.17
CA VAL A 1 10.92 16.80 3.43
C VAL A 1 10.22 15.44 3.35
N ILE A 2 9.17 15.15 4.14
CA ILE A 2 8.55 13.82 4.22
C ILE A 2 7.89 13.40 2.92
N MET A 3 7.13 14.27 2.25
CA MET A 3 6.50 13.92 0.97
C MET A 3 7.54 13.62 -0.12
N ASN A 4 8.64 14.36 -0.18
CA ASN A 4 9.74 14.06 -1.09
C ASN A 4 10.37 12.68 -0.78
N LEU A 5 10.52 12.33 0.50
CA LEU A 5 10.99 11.01 0.91
C LEU A 5 10.01 9.91 0.49
N MET A 6 8.71 10.14 0.68
CA MET A 6 7.67 9.18 0.27
C MET A 6 7.66 8.98 -1.25
N ASP A 7 7.82 10.06 -2.02
CA ASP A 7 7.90 9.97 -3.49
C ASP A 7 9.12 9.13 -3.92
N LYS A 8 10.29 9.38 -3.34
CA LYS A 8 11.49 8.58 -3.59
C LYS A 8 11.29 7.10 -3.23
N LEU A 9 10.69 6.82 -2.08
CA LEU A 9 10.40 5.44 -1.66
C LEU A 9 9.45 4.74 -2.64
N THR A 10 8.35 5.39 -3.03
CA THR A 10 7.40 4.80 -3.97
C THR A 10 8.01 4.59 -5.36
N ASP A 11 8.91 5.46 -5.80
CA ASP A 11 9.65 5.29 -7.06
C ASP A 11 10.59 4.08 -7.01
N VAL A 12 11.32 3.90 -5.90
CA VAL A 12 12.15 2.70 -5.69
C VAL A 12 11.29 1.43 -5.70
N PHE A 13 10.12 1.45 -5.06
CA PHE A 13 9.19 0.33 -5.09
C PHE A 13 8.72 0.00 -6.51
N ARG A 14 8.30 1.01 -7.29
CA ARG A 14 7.85 0.80 -8.67
C ARG A 14 8.95 0.19 -9.54
N GLN A 15 10.17 0.68 -9.42
CA GLN A 15 11.31 0.17 -10.18
C GLN A 15 11.70 -1.24 -9.75
N GLY A 16 11.79 -1.50 -8.44
CA GLY A 16 12.20 -2.79 -7.90
C GLY A 16 11.16 -3.91 -8.08
N LEU A 17 9.88 -3.55 -8.25
CA LEU A 17 8.77 -4.49 -8.36
C LEU A 17 8.17 -4.55 -9.77
N SER A 18 8.81 -3.94 -10.77
CA SER A 18 8.30 -3.84 -12.15
C SER A 18 8.01 -5.20 -12.81
N ASN A 19 8.72 -6.25 -12.43
CA ASN A 19 8.56 -7.61 -12.94
C ASN A 19 7.80 -8.54 -11.98
N SER A 20 7.23 -8.01 -10.91
CA SER A 20 6.45 -8.77 -9.93
C SER A 20 4.95 -8.50 -10.09
N PHE A 21 4.14 -9.32 -9.40
CA PHE A 21 2.68 -9.15 -9.34
C PHE A 21 2.22 -8.68 -7.96
N TYR A 22 3.02 -7.85 -7.31
CA TYR A 22 2.61 -7.10 -6.14
C TYR A 22 1.82 -5.84 -6.53
N PRO A 23 0.97 -5.30 -5.62
CA PRO A 23 0.30 -4.03 -5.89
C PRO A 23 1.32 -2.93 -6.20
N VAL A 24 0.96 -2.04 -7.11
CA VAL A 24 1.82 -0.92 -7.53
C VAL A 24 1.50 0.30 -6.69
N PRO A 25 2.43 0.78 -5.82
CA PRO A 25 2.24 1.99 -5.06
C PRO A 25 2.16 3.21 -5.99
N GLN A 26 1.14 4.05 -5.78
CA GLN A 26 0.98 5.31 -6.47
C GLN A 26 1.55 6.46 -5.63
N GLN A 27 1.48 7.69 -6.15
CA GLN A 27 1.95 8.87 -5.45
C GLN A 27 1.25 8.99 -4.08
N ALA A 28 2.05 9.24 -3.05
CA ALA A 28 1.57 9.38 -1.68
C ALA A 28 0.73 10.65 -1.50
N ILE A 29 -0.32 10.55 -0.70
CA ILE A 29 -1.26 11.64 -0.40
C ILE A 29 -1.13 11.98 1.08
N ARG A 30 -1.04 13.28 1.40
CA ARG A 30 -1.09 13.75 2.79
C ARG A 30 -2.46 13.48 3.39
N VAL A 31 -2.49 13.09 4.65
CA VAL A 31 -3.73 12.89 5.40
C VAL A 31 -3.61 13.61 6.75
N GLY A 32 -4.56 14.52 7.05
CA GLY A 32 -4.66 15.21 8.33
C GLY A 32 -3.77 16.44 8.51
N GLY A 33 -4.08 17.25 9.53
CA GLY A 33 -3.56 18.61 9.75
C GLY A 33 -2.12 18.73 10.27
N THR A 34 -1.42 17.64 10.56
CA THR A 34 -0.04 17.67 11.10
C THR A 34 0.97 18.24 10.10
N PHE A 35 0.62 18.27 8.80
CA PHE A 35 1.45 18.89 7.77
C PHE A 35 1.35 20.41 7.71
N GLU A 36 0.37 21.03 8.40
CA GLU A 36 0.09 22.46 8.32
C GLU A 36 0.85 23.32 9.34
N GLY A 37 1.82 22.74 10.05
CA GLY A 37 2.69 23.49 10.95
C GLY A 37 2.05 23.93 12.28
N TRP A 38 0.87 23.43 12.60
CA TRP A 38 0.30 23.55 13.93
C TRP A 38 0.92 22.54 14.87
N SER A 39 2.04 22.92 15.46
CA SER A 39 2.70 22.17 16.51
C SER A 39 2.16 22.65 17.85
N PRO A 40 1.55 21.83 18.69
CA PRO A 40 1.47 22.11 20.11
C PRO A 40 2.90 22.22 20.67
N HIS A 41 3.12 23.07 21.62
CA HIS A 41 4.45 23.39 22.19
C HIS A 41 5.24 22.21 22.81
N ASP A 42 4.71 20.99 22.76
CA ASP A 42 5.40 19.77 23.20
C ASP A 42 5.81 18.94 21.98
N ALA A 43 6.94 19.31 21.39
CA ALA A 43 7.48 18.81 20.13
C ALA A 43 8.11 17.40 20.21
N GLN A 44 7.58 16.46 20.99
CA GLN A 44 8.25 15.16 21.13
C GLN A 44 7.74 14.04 20.23
N ASP A 45 6.53 14.10 19.66
CA ASP A 45 6.01 13.00 18.81
C ASP A 45 5.07 13.48 17.68
N ILE A 46 5.61 14.25 16.74
CA ILE A 46 4.85 14.58 15.53
C ILE A 46 4.71 13.33 14.67
N VAL A 47 3.47 12.88 14.45
CA VAL A 47 3.14 11.78 13.55
C VAL A 47 2.58 12.32 12.25
N TYR A 48 3.24 11.99 11.15
CA TYR A 48 2.79 12.33 9.79
C TYR A 48 1.99 11.16 9.21
N HIS A 49 0.73 11.39 8.89
CA HIS A 49 -0.13 10.40 8.26
C HIS A 49 -0.09 10.55 6.75
N VAL A 50 0.15 9.45 6.06
CA VAL A 50 0.28 9.39 4.60
C VAL A 50 -0.55 8.24 4.05
N LEU A 51 -1.36 8.51 3.04
CA LEU A 51 -2.07 7.49 2.27
C LEU A 51 -1.24 7.14 1.03
N VAL A 52 -0.94 5.87 0.86
CA VAL A 52 -0.32 5.32 -0.35
C VAL A 52 -1.36 4.53 -1.11
N PRO A 53 -1.87 5.05 -2.24
CA PRO A 53 -2.79 4.29 -3.08
C PRO A 53 -2.08 3.09 -3.73
N LEU A 54 -2.78 1.98 -3.84
CA LEU A 54 -2.31 0.76 -4.49
C LEU A 54 -3.14 0.48 -5.73
N SER A 55 -2.46 0.29 -6.86
CA SER A 55 -3.08 -0.17 -8.10
C SER A 55 -2.83 -1.66 -8.32
N PRO A 56 -3.75 -2.37 -8.99
CA PRO A 56 -3.54 -3.77 -9.29
C PRO A 56 -2.35 -3.96 -10.25
N PRO A 57 -1.55 -5.04 -10.08
CA PRO A 57 -0.49 -5.37 -11.01
C PRO A 57 -1.06 -5.86 -12.35
N PRO A 58 -0.22 -6.02 -13.38
CA PRO A 58 -0.66 -6.56 -14.67
C PRO A 58 -1.40 -7.90 -14.52
N GLY A 59 -2.46 -8.08 -15.28
CA GLY A 59 -3.30 -9.29 -15.26
C GLY A 59 -4.25 -9.41 -14.07
N HIS A 60 -4.34 -8.37 -13.25
CA HIS A 60 -5.21 -8.32 -12.08
C HIS A 60 -6.09 -7.08 -12.10
N THR A 61 -7.24 -7.16 -11.43
CA THR A 61 -8.10 -6.01 -11.17
C THR A 61 -8.65 -6.08 -9.75
N PHE A 62 -8.99 -4.90 -9.18
CA PHE A 62 -9.63 -4.78 -7.87
C PHE A 62 -11.10 -4.45 -8.05
N ARG A 63 -11.96 -5.19 -7.37
CA ARG A 63 -13.38 -4.92 -7.27
C ARG A 63 -13.76 -4.73 -5.80
N LEU A 64 -14.31 -3.57 -5.47
CA LEU A 64 -14.75 -3.27 -4.10
C LEU A 64 -16.13 -3.88 -3.87
N GLU A 65 -16.25 -4.67 -2.83
CA GLU A 65 -17.50 -5.29 -2.39
C GLU A 65 -17.88 -4.69 -1.03
N LEU A 66 -19.07 -4.06 -0.97
CA LEU A 66 -19.59 -3.51 0.29
C LEU A 66 -19.85 -4.65 1.28
N ASN A 67 -19.26 -4.52 2.45
CA ASN A 67 -19.52 -5.45 3.53
C ASN A 67 -20.76 -5.01 4.32
N THR A 68 -21.74 -5.91 4.46
CA THR A 68 -23.01 -5.61 5.14
C THR A 68 -22.99 -5.95 6.63
N ALA A 69 -21.89 -6.48 7.16
CA ALA A 69 -21.79 -6.86 8.56
C ALA A 69 -21.66 -5.62 9.47
N GLY A 70 -22.77 -5.20 10.07
CA GLY A 70 -23.00 -4.50 11.34
C GLY A 70 -22.03 -3.47 11.92
N MET A 71 -21.10 -2.92 11.15
CA MET A 71 -20.15 -1.92 11.60
C MET A 71 -20.72 -0.50 11.44
N LEU A 72 -20.39 0.39 12.37
CA LEU A 72 -20.78 1.79 12.31
C LEU A 72 -20.16 2.52 11.10
N GLN A 73 -18.94 2.15 10.73
CA GLN A 73 -18.25 2.72 9.60
C GLN A 73 -18.44 1.85 8.35
N ARG A 74 -18.68 2.51 7.23
CA ARG A 74 -18.80 1.86 5.93
C ARG A 74 -17.50 1.15 5.58
N ASN A 75 -17.59 -0.13 5.24
CA ASN A 75 -16.43 -0.97 5.02
C ASN A 75 -16.64 -1.90 3.83
N PHE A 76 -15.52 -2.34 3.26
CA PHE A 76 -15.47 -3.10 2.00
C PHE A 76 -14.48 -4.25 2.12
N CYS A 77 -14.67 -5.24 1.25
CA CYS A 77 -13.62 -6.18 0.88
C CYS A 77 -13.10 -5.82 -0.52
N VAL A 78 -11.80 -5.97 -0.74
CA VAL A 78 -11.19 -5.77 -2.06
C VAL A 78 -11.02 -7.12 -2.72
N HIS A 79 -11.94 -7.45 -3.61
CA HIS A 79 -11.89 -8.69 -4.40
C HIS A 79 -10.85 -8.54 -5.52
N VAL A 80 -9.92 -9.49 -5.61
CA VAL A 80 -8.88 -9.53 -6.63
C VAL A 80 -9.27 -10.52 -7.71
N GLU A 81 -9.40 -10.05 -8.93
CA GLU A 81 -9.77 -10.86 -10.09
C GLU A 81 -8.64 -10.93 -11.10
N LEU A 82 -8.46 -12.09 -11.72
CA LEU A 82 -7.52 -12.27 -12.82
C LEU A 82 -8.15 -11.81 -14.13
N LEU A 83 -7.36 -11.12 -14.94
CA LEU A 83 -7.72 -10.72 -16.30
C LEU A 83 -6.95 -11.54 -17.31
N CYS A 84 -7.61 -11.87 -18.44
CA CYS A 84 -6.93 -12.49 -19.56
C CYS A 84 -5.93 -11.50 -20.20
N THR A 85 -4.68 -11.93 -20.33
CA THR A 85 -3.59 -11.15 -20.95
C THR A 85 -3.03 -11.80 -22.21
N CYS A 86 -3.71 -12.77 -22.79
CA CYS A 86 -3.24 -13.50 -23.98
C CYS A 86 -2.97 -12.57 -25.19
N ALA A 87 -3.76 -11.51 -25.37
CA ALA A 87 -3.54 -10.54 -26.43
C ALA A 87 -2.21 -9.79 -26.29
N ARG A 88 -1.81 -9.46 -25.06
CA ARG A 88 -0.52 -8.81 -24.75
C ARG A 88 0.65 -9.78 -24.97
N GLU A 89 0.48 -11.03 -24.57
CA GLU A 89 1.46 -12.10 -24.79
C GLU A 89 1.72 -12.30 -26.29
N GLN A 90 0.66 -12.30 -27.12
CA GLN A 90 0.77 -12.37 -28.58
C GLN A 90 1.50 -11.19 -29.21
N LEU A 91 1.47 -10.02 -28.55
CA LEU A 91 2.22 -8.82 -28.96
C LEU A 91 3.68 -8.83 -28.49
N GLY A 92 4.14 -9.91 -27.85
CA GLY A 92 5.52 -10.11 -27.43
C GLY A 92 5.84 -9.59 -26.03
N GLU A 93 4.84 -9.29 -25.19
CA GLU A 93 5.10 -9.01 -23.79
C GLU A 93 5.55 -10.28 -23.05
N ASP A 94 6.58 -10.14 -22.24
CA ASP A 94 7.17 -11.27 -21.48
C ASP A 94 6.37 -11.56 -20.20
N MET A 95 5.08 -11.82 -20.38
CA MET A 95 4.16 -12.17 -19.29
C MET A 95 3.18 -13.24 -19.76
N LEU A 96 3.15 -14.37 -19.04
CA LEU A 96 2.20 -15.45 -19.27
C LEU A 96 0.83 -15.11 -18.66
N CYS A 97 -0.23 -15.41 -19.38
CA CYS A 97 -1.59 -15.26 -18.88
C CYS A 97 -1.88 -16.25 -17.74
N PHE A 98 -2.22 -15.75 -16.56
CA PHE A 98 -2.55 -16.57 -15.38
C PHE A 98 -3.78 -17.47 -15.58
N LEU A 99 -4.69 -17.11 -16.49
CA LEU A 99 -5.90 -17.88 -16.76
C LEU A 99 -5.71 -19.03 -17.72
N HIS A 100 -4.75 -18.93 -18.64
CA HIS A 100 -4.65 -19.85 -19.80
C HIS A 100 -3.36 -20.68 -19.87
N HIS A 101 -2.42 -20.46 -18.94
CA HIS A 101 -1.25 -21.31 -18.80
C HIS A 101 -1.36 -22.29 -17.64
N PRO A 102 -0.76 -23.49 -17.75
CA PRO A 102 -0.70 -24.44 -16.65
C PRO A 102 0.04 -23.88 -15.44
N LYS A 103 -0.42 -24.26 -14.23
CA LYS A 103 0.19 -23.77 -12.96
C LYS A 103 1.68 -24.10 -12.86
N GLU A 104 2.11 -25.23 -13.36
CA GLU A 104 3.52 -25.67 -13.36
C GLU A 104 4.39 -24.79 -14.24
N GLU A 105 3.87 -24.34 -15.37
CA GLU A 105 4.58 -23.42 -16.27
C GLU A 105 4.67 -22.02 -15.64
N LEU A 106 3.57 -21.51 -15.10
CA LEU A 106 3.54 -20.22 -14.41
C LEU A 106 4.56 -20.17 -13.26
N ARG A 107 4.64 -21.23 -12.43
CA ARG A 107 5.59 -21.29 -11.30
C ARG A 107 7.05 -21.28 -11.72
N ARG A 108 7.36 -21.77 -12.91
CA ARG A 108 8.74 -21.83 -13.42
C ARG A 108 9.17 -20.56 -14.12
N ARG A 109 8.25 -19.82 -14.71
CA ARG A 109 8.56 -18.75 -15.67
C ARG A 109 8.25 -17.35 -15.17
N GLN A 110 7.45 -17.20 -14.13
CA GLN A 110 7.12 -15.90 -13.58
C GLN A 110 6.83 -15.96 -12.08
N ASP A 111 6.85 -14.79 -11.45
CA ASP A 111 6.49 -14.65 -10.04
C ASP A 111 5.02 -15.02 -9.79
N PRO A 112 4.68 -15.41 -8.56
CA PRO A 112 3.31 -15.80 -8.24
C PRO A 112 2.35 -14.62 -8.38
N SER A 113 1.09 -14.94 -8.74
CA SER A 113 -0.01 -13.98 -8.74
C SER A 113 -0.21 -13.34 -7.36
N LEU A 114 -0.70 -12.11 -7.34
CA LEU A 114 -1.15 -11.41 -6.14
C LEU A 114 -2.10 -12.25 -5.28
N LEU A 115 -2.94 -13.07 -5.90
CA LEU A 115 -3.84 -14.01 -5.21
C LEU A 115 -3.10 -14.97 -4.27
N HIS A 116 -1.88 -15.35 -4.59
CA HIS A 116 -1.06 -16.28 -3.80
C HIS A 116 -0.14 -15.60 -2.78
N THR A 117 0.03 -14.30 -2.87
CA THR A 117 0.98 -13.55 -2.02
C THR A 117 0.30 -12.73 -0.93
N LEU A 118 -0.62 -11.84 -1.30
CA LEU A 118 -1.21 -10.87 -0.38
C LEU A 118 -2.72 -11.04 -0.16
N CYS A 119 -3.33 -12.06 -0.73
CA CYS A 119 -4.74 -12.33 -0.53
C CYS A 119 -5.00 -13.42 0.50
N THR A 120 -6.15 -13.34 1.16
CA THR A 120 -6.76 -14.41 1.93
C THR A 120 -8.04 -14.80 1.20
N GLY A 121 -8.07 -16.04 0.67
CA GLY A 121 -9.01 -16.38 -0.40
C GLY A 121 -8.74 -15.52 -1.63
N ASP A 122 -9.77 -14.86 -2.15
CA ASP A 122 -9.67 -13.96 -3.30
C ASP A 122 -9.68 -12.48 -2.90
N TYR A 123 -9.49 -12.19 -1.62
CA TYR A 123 -9.57 -10.84 -1.07
C TYR A 123 -8.21 -10.32 -0.61
N LEU A 124 -7.89 -9.10 -0.99
CA LEU A 124 -6.66 -8.42 -0.57
C LEU A 124 -6.64 -8.27 0.96
N ASP A 125 -5.58 -8.79 1.57
CA ASP A 125 -5.41 -8.84 3.01
C ASP A 125 -4.55 -7.67 3.49
N VAL A 126 -5.10 -6.87 4.41
CA VAL A 126 -4.42 -5.68 4.96
C VAL A 126 -3.13 -6.06 5.69
N GLU A 127 -3.16 -7.07 6.55
CA GLU A 127 -2.00 -7.47 7.35
C GLU A 127 -0.87 -8.02 6.48
N LYS A 128 -1.20 -8.85 5.47
CA LYS A 128 -0.23 -9.34 4.49
C LYS A 128 0.37 -8.20 3.68
N THR A 129 -0.44 -7.22 3.28
CA THR A 129 0.01 -6.03 2.54
C THR A 129 0.96 -5.18 3.37
N VAL A 130 0.62 -4.91 4.62
CA VAL A 130 1.48 -4.18 5.56
C VAL A 130 2.79 -4.92 5.80
N HIS A 131 2.73 -6.23 6.02
CA HIS A 131 3.92 -7.05 6.24
C HIS A 131 4.85 -7.08 5.02
N TRP A 132 4.30 -7.21 3.83
CA TRP A 132 5.04 -7.09 2.58
C TRP A 132 5.76 -5.74 2.48
N PHE A 133 5.05 -4.65 2.76
CA PHE A 133 5.63 -3.30 2.68
C PHE A 133 6.76 -3.10 3.69
N TYR A 134 6.64 -3.60 4.92
CA TYR A 134 7.71 -3.57 5.91
C TYR A 134 9.00 -4.27 5.44
N ARG A 135 8.85 -5.37 4.72
CA ARG A 135 10.02 -6.09 4.17
C ARG A 135 10.72 -5.28 3.10
N PHE A 136 9.97 -4.63 2.22
CA PHE A 136 10.51 -3.82 1.14
C PHE A 136 11.08 -2.48 1.61
N ILE A 137 10.45 -1.82 2.58
CA ILE A 137 10.92 -0.51 3.06
C ILE A 137 12.35 -0.60 3.61
N ARG A 138 12.73 -1.70 4.22
CA ARG A 138 14.09 -1.93 4.70
C ARG A 138 15.11 -1.92 3.56
N VAL A 139 14.78 -2.60 2.47
CA VAL A 139 15.65 -2.68 1.29
C VAL A 139 15.66 -1.35 0.54
N ALA A 140 14.48 -0.78 0.29
CA ALA A 140 14.33 0.50 -0.40
C ALA A 140 15.04 1.63 0.33
N TRP A 141 14.99 1.66 1.66
CA TRP A 141 15.68 2.64 2.48
C TRP A 141 17.18 2.66 2.23
N LEU A 142 17.81 1.50 2.15
CA LEU A 142 19.25 1.38 1.91
C LEU A 142 19.68 1.91 0.54
N LEU A 143 18.77 1.95 -0.43
CA LEU A 143 19.03 2.50 -1.77
C LEU A 143 18.90 4.02 -1.84
N LEU A 144 18.31 4.64 -0.82
CA LEU A 144 18.14 6.09 -0.78
C LEU A 144 19.37 6.79 -0.19
N PRO A 145 19.81 7.94 -0.77
CA PRO A 145 20.86 8.77 -0.20
C PRO A 145 20.58 9.22 1.25
N ASP A 146 19.32 9.40 1.57
CA ASP A 146 18.82 9.81 2.90
C ASP A 146 19.22 8.81 4.00
N SER A 147 19.44 7.54 3.67
CA SER A 147 19.87 6.49 4.61
C SER A 147 21.25 6.75 5.24
N ARG A 148 22.06 7.61 4.63
CA ARG A 148 23.37 8.00 5.16
C ARG A 148 23.28 8.99 6.31
N HIS A 149 22.16 9.71 6.40
CA HIS A 149 21.97 10.81 7.35
C HIS A 149 20.89 10.54 8.37
N TRP A 150 19.92 9.71 8.03
CA TRP A 150 18.76 9.38 8.85
C TRP A 150 18.76 7.91 9.23
N ARG A 151 18.43 7.63 10.48
CA ARG A 151 18.22 6.27 10.98
C ARG A 151 16.75 5.89 10.90
N LEU A 152 16.43 4.85 10.15
CA LEU A 152 15.10 4.28 10.05
C LEU A 152 14.87 3.27 11.19
N MET A 153 13.77 3.44 11.92
CA MET A 153 13.32 2.52 12.96
C MET A 153 11.87 2.12 12.66
N LEU A 154 11.66 0.85 12.31
CA LEU A 154 10.32 0.32 12.07
C LEU A 154 9.59 0.08 13.39
N GLN A 155 8.31 0.41 13.44
CA GLN A 155 7.44 0.20 14.59
C GLN A 155 6.37 -0.85 14.24
N PRO A 156 6.09 -1.83 15.11
CA PRO A 156 5.07 -2.85 14.83
C PRO A 156 3.68 -2.25 14.68
N SER A 157 2.96 -2.68 13.66
CA SER A 157 1.54 -2.39 13.46
C SER A 157 0.93 -3.46 12.55
N CYS A 158 -0.36 -3.76 12.76
CA CYS A 158 -1.06 -4.77 11.98
C CYS A 158 -1.68 -4.20 10.70
N ARG A 159 -2.11 -2.96 10.73
CA ARG A 159 -2.91 -2.37 9.65
C ARG A 159 -2.24 -1.18 8.97
N THR A 160 -1.18 -0.64 9.53
CA THR A 160 -0.41 0.50 9.00
C THR A 160 1.07 0.18 8.97
N CYS A 161 1.82 0.84 8.11
CA CYS A 161 3.27 0.79 8.16
C CYS A 161 3.79 2.02 8.90
N LYS A 162 4.25 1.82 10.12
CA LYS A 162 4.73 2.90 11.00
C LYS A 162 6.23 2.83 11.18
N PHE A 163 6.91 3.96 11.01
CA PHE A 163 8.34 4.05 11.21
C PHE A 163 8.76 5.43 11.72
N GLN A 164 9.88 5.46 12.40
CA GLN A 164 10.52 6.68 12.89
C GLN A 164 11.83 6.93 12.16
N LEU A 165 12.05 8.18 11.77
CA LEU A 165 13.32 8.67 11.23
C LEU A 165 13.98 9.54 12.29
N ARG A 166 15.23 9.24 12.58
CA ARG A 166 16.05 9.98 13.55
C ARG A 166 17.34 10.47 12.92
N LYS A 167 17.69 11.73 13.23
CA LYS A 167 18.96 12.35 12.91
C LYS A 167 19.29 13.35 14.01
N ASP A 168 20.40 13.14 14.70
CA ASP A 168 20.82 13.97 15.84
C ASP A 168 19.68 14.17 16.87
N ASN A 169 19.19 15.41 17.02
CA ASN A 169 18.09 15.77 17.90
C ASN A 169 16.73 15.84 17.16
N GLU A 170 16.68 15.55 15.87
CA GLU A 170 15.47 15.56 15.08
C GLU A 170 14.86 14.15 15.00
N SER A 171 13.55 14.08 15.15
CA SER A 171 12.79 12.82 15.07
C SER A 171 11.45 13.06 14.41
N PHE A 172 11.10 12.20 13.45
CA PHE A 172 9.81 12.20 12.77
C PHE A 172 9.22 10.79 12.79
N THR A 173 7.95 10.68 13.12
CA THR A 173 7.21 9.44 12.96
C THR A 173 6.31 9.55 11.73
N VAL A 174 6.34 8.55 10.87
CA VAL A 174 5.50 8.44 9.68
C VAL A 174 4.62 7.21 9.83
N GLU A 175 3.34 7.37 9.62
CA GLU A 175 2.38 6.28 9.57
C GLU A 175 1.75 6.23 8.18
N ILE A 176 2.02 5.14 7.46
CA ILE A 176 1.49 4.89 6.12
C ILE A 176 0.23 4.05 6.23
N VAL A 177 -0.84 4.56 5.68
CA VAL A 177 -2.10 3.87 5.44
C VAL A 177 -2.15 3.52 3.96
N PHE A 178 -2.50 2.28 3.63
CA PHE A 178 -2.70 1.87 2.24
C PHE A 178 -4.14 2.13 1.82
N GLY A 179 -4.33 2.50 0.54
CA GLY A 179 -5.63 2.78 -0.02
C GLY A 179 -5.86 2.10 -1.35
N VAL A 180 -7.12 1.74 -1.62
CA VAL A 180 -7.57 1.30 -2.93
C VAL A 180 -8.66 2.27 -3.38
N GLN A 181 -8.48 2.87 -4.55
CA GLN A 181 -9.41 3.86 -5.10
C GLN A 181 -10.66 3.16 -5.63
N GLN A 182 -11.82 3.74 -5.33
CA GLN A 182 -13.09 3.29 -5.87
C GLN A 182 -13.29 3.85 -7.28
N ARG A 183 -12.85 3.12 -8.31
CA ARG A 183 -12.88 3.54 -9.72
C ARG A 183 -12.24 4.93 -9.89
N ASP A 184 -12.83 5.81 -10.70
CA ASP A 184 -12.35 7.18 -10.95
C ASP A 184 -12.90 8.19 -9.94
N SER A 185 -13.29 7.77 -8.76
CA SER A 185 -13.81 8.64 -7.69
C SER A 185 -12.71 9.09 -6.72
N ASP A 186 -12.98 10.14 -5.96
CA ASP A 186 -12.09 10.59 -4.87
C ASP A 186 -12.24 9.74 -3.59
N ILE A 187 -13.04 8.67 -3.65
CA ILE A 187 -13.28 7.78 -2.53
C ILE A 187 -12.25 6.64 -2.54
N PHE A 188 -11.63 6.45 -1.39
CA PHE A 188 -10.72 5.34 -1.13
C PHE A 188 -11.27 4.43 -0.06
N VAL A 189 -10.97 3.14 -0.16
CA VAL A 189 -11.00 2.25 0.99
C VAL A 189 -9.57 2.11 1.52
N SER A 190 -9.39 2.06 2.82
CA SER A 190 -8.07 2.15 3.42
C SER A 190 -7.81 1.08 4.48
N SER A 191 -6.53 0.84 4.72
CA SER A 191 -6.03 -0.02 5.77
C SER A 191 -5.98 0.65 7.15
N GLN A 192 -6.61 1.83 7.32
CA GLN A 192 -6.58 2.57 8.58
C GLN A 192 -6.92 1.68 9.79
N PRO A 193 -6.45 2.04 11.00
CA PRO A 193 -6.77 1.31 12.22
C PRO A 193 -8.27 1.15 12.40
N ALA A 194 -8.66 -0.01 12.90
CA ALA A 194 -10.05 -0.40 13.08
C ALA A 194 -10.26 -0.95 14.48
N GLU A 195 -11.52 -1.11 14.88
CA GLU A 195 -11.87 -1.76 16.15
C GLU A 195 -11.28 -3.18 16.22
N ALA A 196 -11.04 -3.65 17.44
CA ALA A 196 -10.52 -4.99 17.67
C ALA A 196 -11.47 -6.07 17.12
N GLY A 197 -10.92 -7.12 16.51
CA GLY A 197 -11.70 -8.23 15.98
C GLY A 197 -12.20 -8.07 14.55
N ILE A 198 -11.84 -6.97 13.86
CA ILE A 198 -12.15 -6.80 12.44
C ILE A 198 -11.27 -7.73 11.59
N PRO A 199 -11.84 -8.47 10.64
CA PRO A 199 -11.08 -9.32 9.74
C PRO A 199 -10.01 -8.53 8.96
N SER A 200 -8.86 -9.14 8.70
CA SER A 200 -7.76 -8.53 7.95
C SER A 200 -8.09 -8.26 6.46
N THR A 201 -9.18 -8.84 5.96
CA THR A 201 -9.72 -8.56 4.61
C THR A 201 -10.66 -7.36 4.56
N THR A 202 -10.92 -6.70 5.69
CA THR A 202 -11.81 -5.52 5.76
C THR A 202 -11.02 -4.25 5.54
N TRP A 203 -11.50 -3.43 4.59
CA TRP A 203 -10.99 -2.10 4.26
C TRP A 203 -12.04 -1.05 4.59
N LEU A 204 -11.64 0.04 5.23
CA LEU A 204 -12.55 1.08 5.69
C LEU A 204 -12.63 2.23 4.70
N GLU A 205 -13.85 2.74 4.43
CA GLU A 205 -14.02 3.92 3.59
C GLU A 205 -13.33 5.14 4.23
N THR A 206 -12.62 5.92 3.43
CA THR A 206 -11.96 7.15 3.86
C THR A 206 -12.20 8.28 2.88
N CYS A 207 -12.43 9.48 3.41
CA CYS A 207 -12.53 10.72 2.65
C CYS A 207 -11.20 11.49 2.63
N ALA A 208 -10.07 10.80 2.71
CA ALA A 208 -8.73 11.39 2.81
C ALA A 208 -8.44 12.44 1.72
N MET A 209 -9.02 12.29 0.53
CA MET A 209 -8.89 13.28 -0.55
C MET A 209 -9.63 14.58 -0.26
N ALA A 210 -10.80 14.51 0.39
CA ALA A 210 -11.53 15.70 0.80
C ALA A 210 -10.78 16.46 1.90
N GLU A 211 -10.12 15.74 2.80
CA GLU A 211 -9.29 16.33 3.87
C GLU A 211 -7.99 16.92 3.34
N ALA A 212 -7.43 16.39 2.25
CA ALA A 212 -6.20 16.90 1.65
C ALA A 212 -6.37 18.18 0.82
N GLN A 213 -7.61 18.56 0.50
CA GLN A 213 -7.94 19.76 -0.29
C GLN A 213 -8.27 21.00 0.57
N PHE A 214 -8.39 20.84 1.88
CA PHE A 214 -8.58 21.91 2.85
C PHE A 214 -7.32 22.11 3.68
#